data_b6aa28a0c6d42ed18f266e7cec69ef08
#
_entry.id   b6aa28a0c6d42ed18f266e7cec69ef08
#
_cell.length_a   1.000
_cell.length_b   1.000
_cell.length_c   1.000
_cell.angle_alpha   90.00
_cell.angle_beta   90.00
_cell.angle_gamma   90.00
#
_symmetry.space_group_name_H-M   'P 1'
#
loop_
_entity.id
_entity.type
_entity.pdbx_description
1 polymer ?
#
loop_
_entity_poly.entity_id
_entity_poly.type
_entity_poly.pdbx_seq_one_letter_code
_entity_poly.pdbx_strand_id
1 'polypeptide(L)'
;MKYNKPKDVKSPRRYVKTIKPLYDGGCEGFSIAILENINGDYHVGMRWNISENEWEDQRKINEEKYCVGMPQSRGYSVWFILPKSSWKYVPQMIKDEIDGNNSPNQLDISESQIQEEINNLINSTICNE
;
A
#
# COMPACT_ATOMS: atom_id res chain seq x y z
N MET A 1 -13.64 10.88 6.73
CA MET A 1 -13.10 11.06 5.37
C MET A 1 -12.96 9.71 4.69
N LYS A 2 -13.18 9.66 3.39
CA LYS A 2 -13.04 8.45 2.58
C LYS A 2 -11.80 8.56 1.71
N TYR A 3 -11.10 7.45 1.53
CA TYR A 3 -9.91 7.40 0.68
C TYR A 3 -9.99 6.21 -0.25
N ASN A 4 -9.20 6.23 -1.32
CA ASN A 4 -9.11 5.11 -2.24
C ASN A 4 -8.42 3.94 -1.54
N LYS A 5 -9.10 2.81 -1.41
CA LYS A 5 -8.57 1.61 -0.75
C LYS A 5 -7.42 1.03 -1.57
N PRO A 6 -6.47 0.31 -0.94
CA PRO A 6 -5.34 -0.28 -1.66
C PRO A 6 -5.75 -1.06 -2.91
N LYS A 7 -6.80 -1.87 -2.80
CA LYS A 7 -7.28 -2.70 -3.93
C LYS A 7 -7.75 -1.90 -5.13
N ASP A 8 -8.04 -0.61 -4.94
CA ASP A 8 -8.59 0.25 -5.98
C ASP A 8 -7.54 1.18 -6.61
N VAL A 9 -6.31 1.16 -6.12
CA VAL A 9 -5.23 2.01 -6.62
C VAL A 9 -4.54 1.30 -7.78
N LYS A 10 -4.84 1.71 -9.02
CA LYS A 10 -4.42 1.03 -10.25
C LYS A 10 -3.21 1.67 -10.93
N SER A 11 -2.65 2.71 -10.38
CA SER A 11 -1.52 3.44 -10.98
C SER A 11 -0.23 3.26 -10.17
N PRO A 12 0.95 3.19 -10.78
CA PRO A 12 1.19 3.28 -12.23
C PRO A 12 0.73 2.00 -12.94
N ARG A 13 0.07 2.15 -14.08
CA ARG A 13 -0.50 1.01 -14.80
C ARG A 13 0.54 -0.05 -15.19
N ARG A 14 1.76 0.38 -15.50
CA ARG A 14 2.83 -0.54 -15.89
C ARG A 14 3.22 -1.51 -14.77
N TYR A 15 2.93 -1.17 -13.52
CA TYR A 15 3.25 -1.99 -12.34
C TYR A 15 2.05 -2.71 -11.77
N VAL A 16 0.82 -2.42 -12.24
CA VAL A 16 -0.39 -2.87 -11.56
C VAL A 16 -1.34 -3.60 -12.51
N LYS A 17 -1.15 -4.92 -12.63
CA LYS A 17 -2.14 -5.82 -13.23
C LYS A 17 -3.01 -6.40 -12.13
N THR A 18 -2.37 -6.91 -11.06
CA THR A 18 -3.08 -7.40 -9.87
C THR A 18 -2.52 -6.74 -8.62
N ILE A 19 -3.36 -6.68 -7.59
CA ILE A 19 -3.00 -6.07 -6.31
C ILE A 19 -3.33 -7.07 -5.21
N LYS A 20 -2.34 -7.33 -4.34
CA LYS A 20 -2.55 -8.10 -3.13
C LYS A 20 -2.26 -7.21 -1.93
N PRO A 21 -3.29 -6.59 -1.34
CA PRO A 21 -3.07 -5.71 -0.19
C PRO A 21 -2.55 -6.49 1.01
N LEU A 22 -1.55 -5.93 1.70
CA LEU A 22 -0.98 -6.51 2.91
C LEU A 22 -1.34 -5.68 4.14
N TYR A 23 -1.42 -4.38 3.99
CA TYR A 23 -1.68 -3.47 5.10
C TYR A 23 -2.46 -2.25 4.63
N ASP A 24 -3.43 -1.87 5.43
CA ASP A 24 -4.20 -0.64 5.28
C ASP A 24 -4.35 -0.05 6.68
N GLY A 25 -3.62 1.02 6.96
CA GLY A 25 -3.56 1.67 8.28
C GLY A 25 -4.68 2.67 8.54
N GLY A 26 -5.67 2.76 7.67
CA GLY A 26 -6.80 3.67 7.86
C GLY A 26 -6.50 5.11 7.43
N CYS A 27 -7.34 6.03 7.89
CA CYS A 27 -7.27 7.43 7.46
C CYS A 27 -5.94 8.12 7.79
N GLU A 28 -5.35 7.80 8.94
CA GLU A 28 -4.10 8.44 9.36
C GLU A 28 -2.86 7.61 8.99
N GLY A 29 -3.05 6.52 8.26
CA GLY A 29 -2.00 5.57 7.98
C GLY A 29 -1.60 5.49 6.52
N PHE A 30 -0.76 4.48 6.27
CA PHE A 30 -0.33 4.13 4.93
C PHE A 30 -0.86 2.75 4.55
N SER A 31 -0.74 2.42 3.27
CA SER A 31 -1.07 1.10 2.75
C SER A 31 0.14 0.49 2.08
N ILE A 32 0.24 -0.83 2.13
CA ILE A 32 1.26 -1.62 1.44
C ILE A 32 0.57 -2.75 0.70
N ALA A 33 1.03 -3.03 -0.51
CA ALA A 33 0.52 -4.12 -1.32
C ALA A 33 1.61 -4.75 -2.18
N ILE A 34 1.41 -6.02 -2.51
CA ILE A 34 2.18 -6.69 -3.55
C ILE A 34 1.48 -6.42 -4.87
N LEU A 35 2.24 -5.95 -5.84
CA LEU A 35 1.75 -5.58 -7.17
C LEU A 35 2.37 -6.52 -8.20
N GLU A 36 1.53 -7.06 -9.09
CA GLU A 36 2.00 -7.85 -10.22
C GLU A 36 1.79 -7.02 -11.49
N ASN A 37 2.83 -6.89 -12.30
CA ASN A 37 2.73 -6.17 -13.58
C ASN A 37 2.26 -7.11 -14.71
N ILE A 38 2.09 -6.54 -15.90
CA ILE A 38 1.59 -7.31 -17.06
C ILE A 38 2.56 -8.38 -17.53
N ASN A 39 3.82 -8.29 -17.16
CA ASN A 39 4.86 -9.27 -17.51
C ASN A 39 4.99 -10.38 -16.45
N GLY A 40 4.21 -10.32 -15.39
CA GLY A 40 4.28 -11.30 -14.32
C GLY A 40 5.34 -11.02 -13.27
N ASP A 41 5.99 -9.87 -13.33
CA ASP A 41 6.98 -9.47 -12.32
C ASP A 41 6.27 -8.86 -11.12
N TYR A 42 6.83 -9.08 -9.94
CA TYR A 42 6.25 -8.59 -8.68
C TYR A 42 7.03 -7.42 -8.11
N HIS A 43 6.28 -6.51 -7.50
CA HIS A 43 6.82 -5.34 -6.81
C HIS A 43 6.05 -5.13 -5.52
N VAL A 44 6.64 -4.38 -4.60
CA VAL A 44 5.94 -3.95 -3.39
C VAL A 44 5.70 -2.45 -3.50
N GLY A 45 4.46 -2.05 -3.32
CA GLY A 45 4.06 -0.64 -3.35
C GLY A 45 3.65 -0.15 -1.97
N MET A 46 3.87 1.13 -1.74
CA MET A 46 3.50 1.82 -0.51
C MET A 46 2.91 3.18 -0.83
N ARG A 47 1.98 3.66 0.01
CA ARG A 47 1.38 4.97 -0.16
C ARG A 47 0.70 5.45 1.12
N TRP A 48 0.65 6.76 1.29
CA TRP A 48 -0.20 7.36 2.32
C TRP A 48 -1.63 7.40 1.82
N ASN A 49 -2.58 7.00 2.68
CA ASN A 49 -4.00 6.94 2.29
C ASN A 49 -4.61 8.31 2.11
N ILE A 50 -4.22 9.26 2.95
CA ILE A 50 -4.67 10.66 2.87
C ILE A 50 -3.44 11.55 2.96
N SER A 51 -3.34 12.54 2.07
CA SER A 51 -2.25 13.49 2.10
C SER A 51 -2.53 14.63 3.08
N GLU A 52 -1.48 15.29 3.53
CA GLU A 52 -1.59 16.36 4.52
C GLU A 52 -2.57 17.47 4.09
N ASN A 53 -2.51 17.88 2.83
CA ASN A 53 -3.37 18.97 2.34
C ASN A 53 -4.85 18.57 2.28
N GLU A 54 -5.15 17.29 2.20
CA GLU A 54 -6.53 16.82 2.07
C GLU A 54 -7.33 16.98 3.37
N TRP A 55 -6.64 17.04 4.51
CA TRP A 55 -7.29 17.25 5.81
C TRP A 55 -7.94 18.62 5.93
N GLU A 56 -7.60 19.57 5.05
CA GLU A 56 -8.14 20.92 5.01
C GLU A 56 -9.15 21.12 3.88
N ASP A 57 -9.34 20.13 3.03
CA ASP A 57 -10.27 20.21 1.89
C ASP A 57 -11.69 19.90 2.34
N GLN A 58 -12.56 20.90 2.32
CA GLN A 58 -13.92 20.80 2.82
C GLN A 58 -14.76 19.72 2.12
N ARG A 59 -14.55 19.54 0.81
CA ARG A 59 -15.28 18.51 0.07
C ARG A 59 -14.87 17.11 0.49
N LYS A 60 -13.62 16.92 0.87
CA LYS A 60 -13.09 15.64 1.35
C LYS A 60 -13.52 15.37 2.79
N ILE A 61 -13.49 16.40 3.62
CA ILE A 61 -14.00 16.33 5.00
C ILE A 61 -15.49 15.94 5.01
N ASN A 62 -16.27 16.52 4.12
CA ASN A 62 -17.71 16.25 4.01
C ASN A 62 -18.03 14.97 3.24
N GLU A 63 -16.99 14.24 2.80
CA GLU A 63 -17.13 13.00 2.04
C GLU A 63 -17.82 13.14 0.68
N GLU A 64 -17.81 14.35 0.13
CA GLU A 64 -18.30 14.61 -1.22
C GLU A 64 -17.29 14.15 -2.27
N LYS A 65 -16.02 14.00 -1.87
CA LYS A 65 -14.92 13.59 -2.73
C LYS A 65 -13.98 12.71 -1.95
N TYR A 66 -13.47 11.66 -2.60
CA TYR A 66 -12.49 10.76 -1.98
C TYR A 66 -11.12 11.40 -1.89
N CYS A 67 -10.39 11.09 -0.82
CA CYS A 67 -8.98 11.43 -0.69
C CYS A 67 -8.16 10.54 -1.61
N VAL A 68 -7.18 11.14 -2.28
CA VAL A 68 -6.31 10.43 -3.21
C VAL A 68 -4.96 10.04 -2.59
N GLY A 69 -4.61 10.65 -1.46
CA GLY A 69 -3.39 10.34 -0.73
C GLY A 69 -2.13 10.79 -1.45
N MET A 70 -1.03 10.15 -1.10
CA MET A 70 0.30 10.46 -1.67
C MET A 70 1.08 9.16 -1.86
N PRO A 71 1.73 8.94 -3.00
CA PRO A 71 1.81 9.84 -4.16
C PRO A 71 0.50 9.92 -4.96
N GLN A 72 0.41 10.96 -5.77
CA GLN A 72 -0.70 11.12 -6.68
C GLN A 72 -0.19 11.73 -8.00
N SER A 73 -0.94 11.51 -9.06
CA SER A 73 -0.65 12.08 -10.36
C SER A 73 -1.98 12.48 -11.01
N ARG A 74 -2.12 13.76 -11.33
CA ARG A 74 -3.32 14.32 -11.98
C ARG A 74 -4.61 13.95 -11.25
N GLY A 75 -4.56 13.92 -9.92
CA GLY A 75 -5.71 13.57 -9.08
C GLY A 75 -5.99 12.08 -8.93
N TYR A 76 -5.11 11.21 -9.46
CA TYR A 76 -5.22 9.76 -9.29
C TYR A 76 -4.24 9.27 -8.24
N SER A 77 -4.70 8.35 -7.40
CA SER A 77 -3.84 7.67 -6.43
C SER A 77 -2.80 6.82 -7.16
N VAL A 78 -1.55 6.87 -6.71
CA VAL A 78 -0.43 6.18 -7.32
C VAL A 78 0.35 5.44 -6.25
N TRP A 79 0.87 4.25 -6.56
CA TRP A 79 1.78 3.53 -5.69
C TRP A 79 3.20 4.04 -5.83
N PHE A 80 3.88 4.20 -4.70
CA PHE A 80 5.34 4.33 -4.68
C PHE A 80 5.93 2.93 -4.70
N ILE A 81 6.78 2.64 -5.68
CA ILE A 81 7.37 1.31 -5.83
C ILE A 81 8.62 1.22 -4.98
N LEU A 82 8.59 0.34 -4.00
CA LEU A 82 9.71 0.16 -3.07
C LEU A 82 10.87 -0.59 -3.73
N PRO A 83 12.12 -0.21 -3.44
CA PRO A 83 13.27 -0.99 -3.91
C PRO A 83 13.27 -2.38 -3.28
N LYS A 84 13.74 -3.38 -4.03
CA LYS A 84 13.75 -4.78 -3.58
C LYS A 84 14.47 -4.97 -2.25
N SER A 85 15.53 -4.21 -2.02
CA SER A 85 16.31 -4.29 -0.77
C SER A 85 15.51 -3.94 0.48
N SER A 86 14.38 -3.24 0.33
CA SER A 86 13.53 -2.86 1.45
C SER A 86 12.46 -3.90 1.79
N TRP A 87 12.18 -4.85 0.91
CA TRP A 87 11.06 -5.78 1.09
C TRP A 87 11.16 -6.59 2.37
N LYS A 88 12.35 -7.01 2.75
CA LYS A 88 12.57 -7.81 3.97
C LYS A 88 12.17 -7.09 5.25
N TYR A 89 12.08 -5.76 5.20
CA TYR A 89 11.71 -4.94 6.36
C TYR A 89 10.21 -4.66 6.45
N VAL A 90 9.45 -5.00 5.41
CA VAL A 90 8.01 -4.68 5.35
C VAL A 90 7.20 -5.31 6.49
N PRO A 91 7.37 -6.62 6.80
CA PRO A 91 6.61 -7.20 7.90
C PRO A 91 6.86 -6.51 9.25
N GLN A 92 8.12 -6.17 9.54
CA GLN A 92 8.46 -5.50 10.79
C GLN A 92 7.91 -4.07 10.83
N MET A 93 7.96 -3.37 9.69
CA MET A 93 7.42 -2.02 9.59
C MET A 93 5.91 -2.02 9.88
N ILE A 94 5.19 -2.97 9.33
CA ILE A 94 3.75 -3.12 9.57
C ILE A 94 3.49 -3.42 11.05
N LYS A 95 4.25 -4.33 11.62
CA LYS A 95 4.11 -4.70 13.04
C LYS A 95 4.36 -3.47 13.94
N ASP A 96 5.39 -2.70 13.63
CA ASP A 96 5.71 -1.51 14.41
C ASP A 96 4.60 -0.46 14.33
N GLU A 97 3.96 -0.31 13.17
CA GLU A 97 2.81 0.60 13.03
C GLU A 97 1.63 0.14 13.88
N ILE A 98 1.30 -1.13 13.83
CA ILE A 98 0.18 -1.68 14.61
C ILE A 98 0.44 -1.50 16.10
N ASP A 99 1.63 -1.89 16.56
CA ASP A 99 1.96 -1.91 17.98
C ASP A 99 2.33 -0.53 18.53
N GLY A 100 3.14 0.23 17.77
CA GLY A 100 3.69 1.50 18.23
C GLY A 100 2.79 2.71 18.04
N ASN A 101 2.10 2.77 16.90
CA ASN A 101 1.25 3.90 16.54
C ASN A 101 -0.24 3.58 16.66
N ASN A 102 -0.56 2.39 17.12
CA ASN A 102 -1.95 1.93 17.33
C ASN A 102 -2.80 2.11 16.07
N SER A 103 -2.22 1.74 14.93
CA SER A 103 -2.89 1.79 13.63
C SER A 103 -3.18 0.35 13.17
N PRO A 104 -4.30 -0.23 13.60
CA PRO A 104 -4.61 -1.62 13.26
C PRO A 104 -4.80 -1.79 11.76
N ASN A 105 -4.42 -2.96 11.27
CA ASN A 105 -4.63 -3.30 9.87
C ASN A 105 -6.13 -3.40 9.60
N GLN A 106 -6.63 -2.61 8.65
CA GLN A 106 -8.03 -2.65 8.25
C GLN A 106 -8.36 -3.88 7.41
N LEU A 107 -7.32 -4.62 6.98
CA LEU A 107 -7.47 -5.84 6.20
C LEU A 107 -7.46 -7.06 7.11
N ASP A 108 -8.19 -8.09 6.72
CA ASP A 108 -8.25 -9.35 7.45
C ASP A 108 -7.10 -10.27 7.01
N ILE A 109 -5.88 -9.91 7.40
CA ILE A 109 -4.67 -10.68 7.10
C ILE A 109 -3.79 -10.68 8.34
N SER A 110 -3.28 -11.84 8.72
CA SER A 110 -2.46 -11.99 9.91
C SER A 110 -1.01 -11.59 9.66
N GLU A 111 -0.27 -11.28 10.74
CA GLU A 111 1.15 -10.97 10.65
C GLU A 111 1.96 -12.13 10.03
N SER A 112 1.58 -13.37 10.37
CA SER A 112 2.27 -14.55 9.81
C SER A 112 2.02 -14.69 8.31
N GLN A 113 0.82 -14.36 7.83
CA GLN A 113 0.53 -14.36 6.40
C GLN A 113 1.33 -13.28 5.66
N ILE A 114 1.44 -12.10 6.24
CA ILE A 114 2.23 -11.00 5.67
C ILE A 114 3.69 -11.44 5.55
N GLN A 115 4.25 -12.04 6.60
CA GLN A 115 5.61 -12.53 6.60
C GLN A 115 5.81 -13.61 5.53
N GLU A 116 4.87 -14.54 5.41
CA GLU A 116 4.92 -15.61 4.42
C GLU A 116 4.88 -15.06 3.00
N GLU A 117 3.98 -14.12 2.72
CA GLU A 117 3.86 -13.51 1.40
C GLU A 117 5.14 -12.79 0.99
N ILE A 118 5.74 -12.04 1.91
CA ILE A 118 6.99 -11.33 1.63
C ILE A 118 8.14 -12.33 1.45
N ASN A 119 8.22 -13.36 2.28
CA ASN A 119 9.26 -14.39 2.15
C ASN A 119 9.16 -15.10 0.79
N ASN A 120 7.96 -15.46 0.38
CA ASN A 120 7.72 -16.10 -0.92
C ASN A 120 8.15 -15.18 -2.08
N LEU A 121 7.84 -13.90 -1.96
CA LEU A 121 8.20 -12.91 -2.96
C LEU A 121 9.72 -12.78 -3.09
N ILE A 122 10.43 -12.67 -1.98
CA ILE A 122 11.89 -12.56 -1.94
C ILE A 122 12.52 -13.80 -2.54
N ASN A 123 12.08 -14.99 -2.11
CA ASN A 123 12.62 -16.27 -2.57
C ASN A 123 12.37 -16.47 -4.06
N SER A 124 11.22 -16.12 -4.54
CA SER A 124 10.85 -16.19 -5.96
C SER A 124 11.78 -15.31 -6.81
N THR A 125 12.06 -14.10 -6.34
CA THR A 125 12.94 -13.15 -7.02
C THR A 125 14.38 -13.67 -7.08
N ILE A 126 14.85 -14.27 -5.99
CA ILE A 126 16.20 -14.86 -5.92
C ILE A 126 16.31 -16.03 -6.90
N CYS A 127 15.30 -16.88 -6.95
CA CYS A 127 15.30 -18.05 -7.83
C CYS A 127 15.30 -17.68 -9.32
N ASN A 128 14.86 -16.49 -9.66
CA ASN A 128 14.79 -16.03 -11.04
C ASN A 128 16.05 -15.30 -11.51
N GLU A 129 17.00 -15.16 -10.65
CA GLU A 129 18.31 -14.61 -11.00
C GLU A 129 19.24 -15.72 -11.49
#